data_d7daf3f50c66c555490cea27bfa04aec
#
_entry.id   d7daf3f50c66c555490cea27bfa04aec
#
_cell.length_a   1.000
_cell.length_b   1.000
_cell.length_c   1.000
_cell.angle_alpha   90.00
_cell.angle_beta   90.00
_cell.angle_gamma   90.00
#
_symmetry.space_group_name_H-M   'P 1'
#
loop_
_entity.id
_entity.type
_entity.pdbx_description
1 polymer ?
#
loop_
_entity_poly.entity_id
_entity_poly.type
_entity_poly.pdbx_seq_one_letter_code
_entity_poly.pdbx_strand_id
1 'polypeptide(L)'
;LHSFGDFRKKYDDVEEAMFHAIKASVTTVAASAMTTLFGFLSLVFMEFRIGPDLGINLAKGIVLSFVSVMVFLPALTLSLYKLLDKTTHRRFMPEFRNIGKYVSKLFIPVTILVIIMIVPSFLGQGKTNFIYGQGEHDPNRELGRSNIAIIETFGQTNILAVLVPKGDVVKERNLTEQLENHPHVKSVVSYASSVGTEIPADFLGDDITSQFYSDNYSRMILYTDLADEGETTFRSVDEINTIIGQYYDESYMVGQSATLSDIKRVVEVDNSRVNLIAIVAVFLAVLFAFKSLSLPVILVLTIEVAIWINLSFPYFTGTSINYVGYLVLNTVQLGATIDYAILLTDNYLQKRKIMPAKDAIHEALAVAFRSILVSASILSFAGFTLYLTSSNNIVVDIGLLLGRGTLIS
;
A
#
# COMPACT_ATOMS: atom_id res chain seq x y z
N LEU A 1 -11.02 27.38 8.36
CA LEU A 1 -10.78 28.25 9.53
C LEU A 1 -9.84 29.42 9.20
N HIS A 2 -8.72 29.22 8.47
CA HIS A 2 -7.81 30.31 8.09
C HIS A 2 -8.54 31.39 7.28
N SER A 3 -9.25 30.96 6.23
CA SER A 3 -10.06 31.86 5.38
C SER A 3 -11.10 32.61 6.19
N PHE A 4 -11.74 31.96 7.15
CA PHE A 4 -12.70 32.62 8.05
C PHE A 4 -12.04 33.75 8.86
N GLY A 5 -10.87 33.50 9.44
CA GLY A 5 -10.10 34.53 10.16
C GLY A 5 -9.71 35.74 9.29
N ASP A 6 -9.46 35.52 7.99
CA ASP A 6 -9.14 36.59 7.06
C ASP A 6 -10.39 37.38 6.62
N PHE A 7 -11.53 36.69 6.41
CA PHE A 7 -12.80 37.37 6.08
C PHE A 7 -13.37 38.14 7.29
N ARG A 8 -13.18 37.65 8.53
CA ARG A 8 -13.56 38.41 9.76
C ARG A 8 -12.87 39.76 9.89
N LYS A 9 -11.74 39.99 9.25
CA LYS A 9 -11.07 41.31 9.21
C LYS A 9 -11.72 42.25 8.20
N LYS A 10 -12.57 41.73 7.28
CA LYS A 10 -13.20 42.49 6.21
C LYS A 10 -14.69 42.70 6.41
N TYR A 11 -15.33 41.81 7.13
CA TYR A 11 -16.78 41.81 7.42
C TYR A 11 -17.01 41.85 8.91
N ASP A 12 -17.86 42.76 9.36
CA ASP A 12 -18.23 42.89 10.77
C ASP A 12 -19.18 41.78 11.23
N ASP A 13 -20.05 41.30 10.31
CA ASP A 13 -20.92 40.16 10.57
C ASP A 13 -20.19 38.82 10.46
N VAL A 14 -20.29 38.04 11.53
CA VAL A 14 -19.64 36.72 11.67
C VAL A 14 -20.21 35.69 10.71
N GLU A 15 -21.53 35.74 10.45
CA GLU A 15 -22.20 34.82 9.53
C GLU A 15 -21.82 35.13 8.08
N GLU A 16 -21.78 36.41 7.71
CA GLU A 16 -21.35 36.86 6.39
C GLU A 16 -19.90 36.50 6.13
N ALA A 17 -19.01 36.72 7.10
CA ALA A 17 -17.60 36.30 7.03
C ALA A 17 -17.47 34.78 6.82
N MET A 18 -18.28 33.97 7.48
CA MET A 18 -18.30 32.51 7.33
C MET A 18 -18.80 32.09 5.94
N PHE A 19 -19.86 32.70 5.45
CA PHE A 19 -20.40 32.44 4.11
C PHE A 19 -19.34 32.68 3.03
N HIS A 20 -18.64 33.81 3.10
CA HIS A 20 -17.57 34.12 2.16
C HIS A 20 -16.36 33.19 2.28
N ALA A 21 -16.04 32.74 3.51
CA ALA A 21 -14.97 31.77 3.74
C ALA A 21 -15.31 30.39 3.14
N ILE A 22 -16.54 29.90 3.31
CA ILE A 22 -17.00 28.64 2.70
C ILE A 22 -16.96 28.76 1.17
N LYS A 23 -17.53 29.84 0.60
CA LYS A 23 -17.58 30.07 -0.83
C LYS A 23 -16.17 30.10 -1.46
N ALA A 24 -15.21 30.69 -0.78
CA ALA A 24 -13.82 30.74 -1.25
C ALA A 24 -13.08 29.40 -1.16
N SER A 25 -13.46 28.54 -0.20
CA SER A 25 -12.73 27.30 0.08
C SER A 25 -13.37 26.05 -0.52
N VAL A 26 -14.67 26.08 -0.86
CA VAL A 26 -15.42 24.87 -1.25
C VAL A 26 -14.82 24.17 -2.46
N THR A 27 -14.39 24.92 -3.47
CA THR A 27 -13.83 24.33 -4.70
C THR A 27 -12.52 23.58 -4.42
N THR A 28 -11.62 24.19 -3.65
CA THR A 28 -10.32 23.58 -3.30
C THR A 28 -10.52 22.37 -2.40
N VAL A 29 -11.37 22.46 -1.37
CA VAL A 29 -11.66 21.36 -0.46
C VAL A 29 -12.39 20.21 -1.18
N ALA A 30 -13.32 20.52 -2.09
CA ALA A 30 -14.00 19.50 -2.88
C ALA A 30 -13.04 18.79 -3.86
N ALA A 31 -12.18 19.56 -4.54
CA ALA A 31 -11.17 18.98 -5.44
C ALA A 31 -10.23 18.02 -4.67
N SER A 32 -9.75 18.44 -3.52
CA SER A 32 -8.91 17.64 -2.63
C SER A 32 -9.66 16.38 -2.17
N ALA A 33 -10.89 16.51 -1.64
CA ALA A 33 -11.68 15.35 -1.22
C ALA A 33 -11.97 14.38 -2.38
N MET A 34 -12.21 14.87 -3.59
CA MET A 34 -12.45 14.03 -4.77
C MET A 34 -11.20 13.27 -5.21
N THR A 35 -10.02 13.90 -5.22
CA THR A 35 -8.77 13.21 -5.56
C THR A 35 -8.44 12.09 -4.58
N THR A 36 -8.59 12.34 -3.28
CA THR A 36 -8.39 11.33 -2.24
C THR A 36 -9.44 10.22 -2.32
N LEU A 37 -10.72 10.57 -2.55
CA LEU A 37 -11.80 9.62 -2.73
C LEU A 37 -11.52 8.67 -3.91
N PHE A 38 -11.14 9.22 -5.07
CA PHE A 38 -10.85 8.40 -6.24
C PHE A 38 -9.58 7.56 -6.07
N GLY A 39 -8.56 8.08 -5.37
CA GLY A 39 -7.40 7.28 -4.98
C GLY A 39 -7.83 6.04 -4.17
N PHE A 40 -8.67 6.20 -3.16
CA PHE A 40 -9.12 5.06 -2.35
C PHE A 40 -10.10 4.13 -3.08
N LEU A 41 -10.97 4.67 -3.93
CA LEU A 41 -11.88 3.86 -4.73
C LEU A 41 -11.14 2.98 -5.75
N SER A 42 -9.92 3.31 -6.15
CA SER A 42 -9.12 2.44 -7.02
C SER A 42 -8.84 1.08 -6.39
N LEU A 43 -8.75 0.99 -5.06
CA LEU A 43 -8.57 -0.28 -4.33
C LEU A 43 -9.76 -1.24 -4.49
N VAL A 44 -10.94 -0.73 -4.85
CA VAL A 44 -12.14 -1.57 -5.04
C VAL A 44 -11.99 -2.50 -6.24
N PHE A 45 -11.09 -2.16 -7.18
CA PHE A 45 -10.81 -2.96 -8.38
C PHE A 45 -9.80 -4.10 -8.15
N MET A 46 -9.34 -4.31 -6.91
CA MET A 46 -8.50 -5.44 -6.56
C MET A 46 -9.29 -6.75 -6.55
N GLU A 47 -8.67 -7.82 -7.03
CA GLU A 47 -9.15 -9.18 -6.86
C GLU A 47 -8.91 -9.67 -5.42
N PHE A 48 -7.82 -9.21 -4.81
CA PHE A 48 -7.50 -9.55 -3.43
C PHE A 48 -8.45 -8.80 -2.46
N ARG A 49 -9.28 -9.54 -1.76
CA ARG A 49 -10.46 -9.04 -1.03
C ARG A 49 -10.17 -7.95 0.02
N ILE A 50 -8.97 -7.89 0.57
CA ILE A 50 -8.57 -6.82 1.49
C ILE A 50 -8.63 -5.44 0.82
N GLY A 51 -8.30 -5.34 -0.48
CA GLY A 51 -8.33 -4.09 -1.22
C GLY A 51 -9.70 -3.43 -1.26
N PRO A 52 -10.75 -4.09 -1.77
CA PRO A 52 -12.11 -3.56 -1.76
C PRO A 52 -12.61 -3.15 -0.38
N ASP A 53 -12.36 -3.96 0.65
CA ASP A 53 -12.78 -3.67 2.02
C ASP A 53 -12.11 -2.39 2.55
N LEU A 54 -10.80 -2.26 2.35
CA LEU A 54 -10.05 -1.04 2.72
C LEU A 54 -10.50 0.16 1.89
N GLY A 55 -10.61 0.00 0.57
CA GLY A 55 -11.00 1.08 -0.34
C GLY A 55 -12.35 1.69 0.01
N ILE A 56 -13.36 0.86 0.25
CA ILE A 56 -14.70 1.32 0.62
C ILE A 56 -14.70 2.01 1.99
N ASN A 57 -14.00 1.45 2.98
CA ASN A 57 -13.95 2.04 4.31
C ASN A 57 -13.21 3.39 4.34
N LEU A 58 -12.10 3.49 3.62
CA LEU A 58 -11.36 4.75 3.47
C LEU A 58 -12.18 5.78 2.68
N ALA A 59 -12.86 5.37 1.60
CA ALA A 59 -13.74 6.25 0.82
C ALA A 59 -14.90 6.80 1.65
N LYS A 60 -15.57 5.96 2.47
CA LYS A 60 -16.58 6.42 3.44
C LYS A 60 -16.01 7.46 4.41
N GLY A 61 -14.79 7.23 4.90
CA GLY A 61 -14.10 8.17 5.79
C GLY A 61 -13.92 9.55 5.13
N ILE A 62 -13.51 9.60 3.86
CA ILE A 62 -13.35 10.86 3.12
C ILE A 62 -14.67 11.57 2.91
N VAL A 63 -15.73 10.86 2.52
CA VAL A 63 -17.06 11.46 2.34
C VAL A 63 -17.56 12.06 3.64
N LEU A 64 -17.47 11.32 4.75
CA LEU A 64 -17.88 11.81 6.07
C LEU A 64 -17.02 13.00 6.53
N SER A 65 -15.70 12.95 6.27
CA SER A 65 -14.79 14.06 6.57
C SER A 65 -15.15 15.31 5.77
N PHE A 66 -15.43 15.17 4.48
CA PHE A 66 -15.85 16.29 3.63
C PHE A 66 -17.13 16.93 4.12
N VAL A 67 -18.16 16.13 4.43
CA VAL A 67 -19.44 16.62 5.00
C VAL A 67 -19.18 17.32 6.34
N SER A 68 -18.37 16.74 7.20
CA SER A 68 -18.01 17.32 8.50
C SER A 68 -17.31 18.67 8.36
N VAL A 69 -16.37 18.78 7.44
CA VAL A 69 -15.62 20.04 7.19
C VAL A 69 -16.50 21.11 6.56
N MET A 70 -17.45 20.73 5.69
CA MET A 70 -18.29 21.70 4.98
C MET A 70 -19.55 22.12 5.74
N VAL A 71 -20.07 21.27 6.62
CA VAL A 71 -21.33 21.51 7.34
C VAL A 71 -21.10 21.68 8.85
N PHE A 72 -20.49 20.69 9.49
CA PHE A 72 -20.36 20.67 10.94
C PHE A 72 -19.32 21.68 11.44
N LEU A 73 -18.16 21.78 10.82
CA LEU A 73 -17.08 22.69 11.25
C LEU A 73 -17.52 24.18 11.19
N PRO A 74 -18.17 24.69 10.13
CA PRO A 74 -18.72 26.05 10.12
C PRO A 74 -19.76 26.29 11.19
N ALA A 75 -20.73 25.38 11.37
CA ALA A 75 -21.76 25.48 12.39
C ALA A 75 -21.15 25.52 13.80
N LEU A 76 -20.20 24.62 14.08
CA LEU A 76 -19.49 24.60 15.37
C LEU A 76 -18.68 25.88 15.59
N THR A 77 -18.00 26.38 14.54
CA THR A 77 -17.22 27.61 14.61
C THR A 77 -18.12 28.82 14.91
N LEU A 78 -19.27 28.92 14.25
CA LEU A 78 -20.25 29.98 14.51
C LEU A 78 -20.86 29.89 15.93
N SER A 79 -21.08 28.68 16.43
CA SER A 79 -21.59 28.49 17.79
C SER A 79 -20.58 28.86 18.88
N LEU A 80 -19.29 28.64 18.61
CA LEU A 80 -18.18 28.78 19.57
C LEU A 80 -17.28 29.98 19.31
N TYR A 81 -17.61 30.89 18.38
CA TYR A 81 -16.70 31.96 17.97
C TYR A 81 -16.27 32.86 19.14
N LYS A 82 -17.20 33.17 20.09
CA LYS A 82 -16.90 33.97 21.31
C LYS A 82 -15.88 33.28 22.20
N LEU A 83 -15.92 31.93 22.29
CA LEU A 83 -14.95 31.15 23.05
C LEU A 83 -13.60 31.12 22.34
N LEU A 84 -13.62 30.96 21.01
CA LEU A 84 -12.43 30.99 20.18
C LEU A 84 -11.70 32.34 20.30
N ASP A 85 -12.44 33.44 20.28
CA ASP A 85 -11.86 34.78 20.45
C ASP A 85 -11.25 34.97 21.84
N LYS A 86 -11.92 34.48 22.90
CA LYS A 86 -11.43 34.57 24.27
C LYS A 86 -10.18 33.71 24.53
N THR A 87 -10.03 32.61 23.79
CA THR A 87 -8.91 31.67 23.93
C THR A 87 -7.81 31.90 22.90
N THR A 88 -7.90 32.96 22.07
CA THR A 88 -6.88 33.29 21.08
C THR A 88 -5.59 33.70 21.76
N HIS A 89 -4.55 32.88 21.60
CA HIS A 89 -3.22 33.18 22.11
C HIS A 89 -2.30 33.66 20.97
N ARG A 90 -1.15 34.27 21.36
CA ARG A 90 -0.10 34.62 20.40
C ARG A 90 0.28 33.41 19.57
N ARG A 91 0.33 33.60 18.25
CA ARG A 91 0.63 32.52 17.29
C ARG A 91 1.95 31.85 17.68
N PHE A 92 1.91 30.54 17.95
CA PHE A 92 3.08 29.74 18.30
C PHE A 92 4.05 29.61 17.13
N MET A 93 3.53 29.46 15.90
CA MET A 93 4.35 29.39 14.70
C MET A 93 4.65 30.78 14.14
N PRO A 94 5.94 31.07 13.80
CA PRO A 94 6.32 32.31 13.14
C PRO A 94 5.70 32.43 11.74
N GLU A 95 5.63 33.63 11.22
CA GLU A 95 5.25 33.87 9.81
C GLU A 95 6.42 33.51 8.91
N PHE A 96 6.23 32.54 8.03
CA PHE A 96 7.25 32.08 7.07
C PHE A 96 7.37 32.99 5.84
N ARG A 97 7.35 34.31 6.05
CA ARG A 97 7.31 35.31 4.97
C ARG A 97 8.50 35.23 4.01
N ASN A 98 9.64 34.73 4.48
CA ASN A 98 10.84 34.58 3.67
C ASN A 98 11.06 33.18 3.09
N ILE A 99 10.15 32.22 3.35
CA ILE A 99 10.31 30.83 2.91
C ILE A 99 10.47 30.71 1.40
N GLY A 100 9.75 31.51 0.62
CA GLY A 100 9.85 31.56 -0.82
C GLY A 100 11.27 31.85 -1.32
N LYS A 101 12.02 32.72 -0.61
CA LYS A 101 13.41 33.01 -0.98
C LYS A 101 14.35 31.84 -0.72
N TYR A 102 14.15 31.09 0.39
CA TYR A 102 14.94 29.90 0.69
C TYR A 102 14.62 28.76 -0.29
N VAL A 103 13.34 28.52 -0.56
CA VAL A 103 12.90 27.51 -1.54
C VAL A 103 13.45 27.84 -2.93
N SER A 104 13.43 29.11 -3.35
CA SER A 104 14.01 29.50 -4.65
C SER A 104 15.51 29.26 -4.75
N LYS A 105 16.28 29.40 -3.66
CA LYS A 105 17.71 29.07 -3.65
C LYS A 105 17.96 27.57 -3.71
N LEU A 106 17.09 26.77 -3.07
CA LEU A 106 17.19 25.31 -3.04
C LEU A 106 16.56 24.66 -4.26
N PHE A 107 15.80 25.39 -5.08
CA PHE A 107 15.06 24.83 -6.21
C PHE A 107 15.96 24.03 -7.16
N ILE A 108 17.06 24.63 -7.65
CA ILE A 108 17.97 23.97 -8.60
C ILE A 108 18.64 22.72 -7.97
N PRO A 109 19.29 22.82 -6.80
CA PRO A 109 19.97 21.64 -6.22
C PRO A 109 18.98 20.53 -5.85
N VAL A 110 17.79 20.86 -5.34
CA VAL A 110 16.76 19.86 -5.03
C VAL A 110 16.22 19.22 -6.30
N THR A 111 15.94 19.99 -7.35
CA THR A 111 15.47 19.44 -8.64
C THR A 111 16.52 18.49 -9.24
N ILE A 112 17.80 18.85 -9.22
CA ILE A 112 18.88 17.96 -9.69
C ILE A 112 18.93 16.69 -8.85
N LEU A 113 18.85 16.80 -7.52
CA LEU A 113 18.84 15.65 -6.63
C LEU A 113 17.66 14.71 -6.93
N VAL A 114 16.45 15.25 -7.09
CA VAL A 114 15.25 14.46 -7.43
C VAL A 114 15.43 13.76 -8.78
N ILE A 115 15.92 14.45 -9.81
CA ILE A 115 16.18 13.85 -11.13
C ILE A 115 17.17 12.70 -11.02
N ILE A 116 18.26 12.85 -10.25
CA ILE A 116 19.23 11.78 -10.01
C ILE A 116 18.59 10.60 -9.29
N MET A 117 17.68 10.85 -8.37
CA MET A 117 17.01 9.82 -7.55
C MET A 117 15.92 9.06 -8.32
N ILE A 118 15.35 9.60 -9.40
CA ILE A 118 14.25 8.95 -10.14
C ILE A 118 14.62 7.53 -10.57
N VAL A 119 15.73 7.38 -11.29
CA VAL A 119 16.12 6.06 -11.87
C VAL A 119 16.47 5.05 -10.76
N PRO A 120 17.36 5.36 -9.78
CA PRO A 120 17.64 4.42 -8.70
C PRO A 120 16.41 4.04 -7.89
N SER A 121 15.51 5.00 -7.63
CA SER A 121 14.30 4.74 -6.84
C SER A 121 13.29 3.90 -7.60
N PHE A 122 13.09 4.18 -8.89
CA PHE A 122 12.21 3.38 -9.75
C PHE A 122 12.69 1.93 -9.86
N LEU A 123 14.00 1.71 -10.06
CA LEU A 123 14.58 0.37 -10.12
C LEU A 123 14.58 -0.31 -8.74
N GLY A 124 14.86 0.45 -7.68
CA GLY A 124 14.91 -0.06 -6.31
C GLY A 124 13.55 -0.53 -5.81
N GLN A 125 12.47 0.22 -6.08
CA GLN A 125 11.13 -0.21 -5.68
C GLN A 125 10.72 -1.55 -6.34
N GLY A 126 11.10 -1.77 -7.60
CA GLY A 126 10.81 -3.02 -8.32
C GLY A 126 11.61 -4.23 -7.83
N LYS A 127 12.65 -4.00 -7.00
CA LYS A 127 13.51 -5.04 -6.41
C LYS A 127 13.30 -5.16 -4.89
N THR A 128 12.35 -4.46 -4.33
CA THR A 128 12.02 -4.54 -2.91
C THR A 128 11.46 -5.91 -2.59
N ASN A 129 11.98 -6.55 -1.56
CA ASN A 129 11.48 -7.83 -1.08
C ASN A 129 10.19 -7.63 -0.30
N PHE A 130 9.14 -8.36 -0.69
CA PHE A 130 7.85 -8.35 -0.02
C PHE A 130 7.66 -9.60 0.81
N ILE A 131 7.06 -9.41 1.99
CA ILE A 131 6.58 -10.46 2.87
C ILE A 131 5.09 -10.65 2.58
N TYR A 132 4.70 -11.86 2.20
CA TYR A 132 3.31 -12.22 1.88
C TYR A 132 2.61 -12.92 3.05
N GLY A 133 3.38 -13.57 3.92
CA GLY A 133 2.93 -14.22 5.15
C GLY A 133 3.20 -13.39 6.40
N GLN A 134 3.70 -14.07 7.43
CA GLN A 134 4.06 -13.44 8.71
C GLN A 134 5.49 -12.90 8.74
N GLY A 135 6.29 -13.18 7.72
CA GLY A 135 7.69 -12.81 7.64
C GLY A 135 8.60 -13.72 8.44
N GLU A 136 9.86 -13.33 8.55
CA GLU A 136 10.83 -14.03 9.39
C GLU A 136 10.36 -14.04 10.84
N HIS A 137 10.63 -15.15 11.53
CA HIS A 137 10.25 -15.34 12.92
C HIS A 137 11.06 -14.40 13.83
N ASP A 138 10.41 -13.40 14.41
CA ASP A 138 11.04 -12.47 15.33
C ASP A 138 11.55 -13.20 16.58
N PRO A 139 12.88 -13.28 16.80
CA PRO A 139 13.46 -13.99 17.95
C PRO A 139 13.09 -13.36 19.30
N ASN A 140 12.58 -12.13 19.31
CA ASN A 140 12.13 -11.48 20.53
C ASN A 140 10.71 -11.92 20.96
N ARG A 141 9.97 -12.57 20.09
CA ARG A 141 8.62 -13.12 20.37
C ARG A 141 8.70 -14.60 20.74
N GLU A 142 7.78 -15.05 21.58
CA GLU A 142 7.71 -16.44 22.04
C GLU A 142 7.51 -17.42 20.86
N LEU A 143 6.58 -17.13 19.96
CA LEU A 143 6.35 -17.93 18.75
C LEU A 143 7.58 -17.99 17.85
N GLY A 144 8.28 -16.86 17.67
CA GLY A 144 9.49 -16.81 16.85
C GLY A 144 10.60 -17.67 17.42
N ARG A 145 10.85 -17.59 18.75
CA ARG A 145 11.84 -18.44 19.44
C ARG A 145 11.50 -19.93 19.33
N SER A 146 10.23 -20.26 19.49
CA SER A 146 9.77 -21.67 19.38
C SER A 146 9.99 -22.21 17.98
N ASN A 147 9.65 -21.45 16.94
CA ASN A 147 9.87 -21.84 15.57
C ASN A 147 11.35 -21.97 15.22
N ILE A 148 12.17 -21.02 15.65
CA ILE A 148 13.63 -21.08 15.46
C ILE A 148 14.19 -22.35 16.12
N ALA A 149 13.81 -22.66 17.36
CA ALA A 149 14.26 -23.86 18.05
C ALA A 149 13.83 -25.15 17.33
N ILE A 150 12.64 -25.20 16.76
CA ILE A 150 12.16 -26.33 15.95
C ILE A 150 13.01 -26.47 14.68
N ILE A 151 13.24 -25.39 13.97
CA ILE A 151 14.04 -25.39 12.73
C ILE A 151 15.49 -25.79 13.01
N GLU A 152 16.09 -25.30 14.08
CA GLU A 152 17.47 -25.64 14.47
C GLU A 152 17.59 -27.12 14.88
N THR A 153 16.56 -27.71 15.51
CA THR A 153 16.58 -29.07 15.99
C THR A 153 16.23 -30.10 14.91
N PHE A 154 15.20 -29.83 14.12
CA PHE A 154 14.63 -30.79 13.15
C PHE A 154 14.88 -30.43 11.68
N GLY A 155 15.46 -29.26 11.44
CA GLY A 155 15.62 -28.69 10.10
C GLY A 155 14.35 -28.03 9.57
N GLN A 156 14.53 -27.23 8.52
CA GLN A 156 13.39 -26.62 7.82
C GLN A 156 12.53 -27.71 7.18
N THR A 157 11.23 -27.65 7.41
CA THR A 157 10.26 -28.54 6.78
C THR A 157 8.99 -27.79 6.44
N ASN A 158 8.62 -27.85 5.16
CA ASN A 158 7.40 -27.29 4.63
C ASN A 158 6.63 -28.39 3.90
N ILE A 159 5.32 -28.42 4.07
CA ILE A 159 4.45 -29.46 3.55
C ILE A 159 3.56 -28.89 2.45
N LEU A 160 3.59 -29.54 1.31
CA LEU A 160 2.68 -29.29 0.19
C LEU A 160 1.80 -30.53 -0.03
N ALA A 161 0.50 -30.34 -0.14
CA ALA A 161 -0.42 -31.40 -0.50
C ALA A 161 -0.90 -31.17 -1.96
N VAL A 162 -0.79 -32.20 -2.77
CA VAL A 162 -1.19 -32.19 -4.16
C VAL A 162 -2.36 -33.14 -4.34
N LEU A 163 -3.40 -32.69 -5.02
CA LEU A 163 -4.56 -33.47 -5.45
C LEU A 163 -4.54 -33.58 -6.97
N VAL A 164 -4.61 -34.81 -7.48
CA VAL A 164 -4.72 -35.13 -8.93
C VAL A 164 -5.89 -36.06 -9.17
N PRO A 165 -6.50 -36.07 -10.34
CA PRO A 165 -7.56 -37.03 -10.66
C PRO A 165 -7.13 -38.49 -10.41
N LYS A 166 -7.97 -39.25 -9.71
CA LYS A 166 -7.75 -40.68 -9.40
C LYS A 166 -7.93 -41.52 -10.66
N GLY A 167 -7.17 -42.59 -10.79
CA GLY A 167 -7.47 -43.69 -11.75
C GLY A 167 -6.28 -44.23 -12.52
N ASP A 168 -5.16 -43.48 -12.60
CA ASP A 168 -3.95 -43.93 -13.31
C ASP A 168 -2.76 -44.05 -12.35
N VAL A 169 -2.61 -45.21 -11.73
CA VAL A 169 -1.56 -45.51 -10.73
C VAL A 169 -0.15 -45.44 -11.34
N VAL A 170 -0.01 -45.75 -12.65
CA VAL A 170 1.29 -45.67 -13.34
C VAL A 170 1.69 -44.21 -13.52
N LYS A 171 0.74 -43.34 -13.85
CA LYS A 171 0.92 -41.92 -14.01
C LYS A 171 1.24 -41.28 -12.65
N GLU A 172 0.55 -41.67 -11.57
CA GLU A 172 0.81 -41.26 -10.20
C GLU A 172 2.23 -41.65 -9.77
N ARG A 173 2.69 -42.88 -10.08
CA ARG A 173 4.05 -43.32 -9.79
C ARG A 173 5.09 -42.45 -10.50
N ASN A 174 4.94 -42.26 -11.81
CA ASN A 174 5.87 -41.48 -12.59
C ASN A 174 5.96 -40.03 -12.10
N LEU A 175 4.82 -39.45 -11.75
CA LEU A 175 4.79 -38.11 -11.12
C LEU A 175 5.50 -38.12 -9.76
N THR A 176 5.24 -39.12 -8.91
CA THR A 176 5.90 -39.25 -7.60
C THR A 176 7.42 -39.31 -7.76
N GLU A 177 7.95 -40.17 -8.66
CA GLU A 177 9.38 -40.28 -8.93
C GLU A 177 9.97 -38.98 -9.47
N GLN A 178 9.26 -38.24 -10.32
CA GLN A 178 9.75 -36.97 -10.83
C GLN A 178 9.74 -35.86 -9.77
N LEU A 179 8.76 -35.84 -8.88
CA LEU A 179 8.70 -34.92 -7.75
C LEU A 179 9.80 -35.20 -6.72
N GLU A 180 10.11 -36.48 -6.46
CA GLU A 180 11.23 -36.86 -5.56
C GLU A 180 12.61 -36.48 -6.10
N ASN A 181 12.75 -36.36 -7.41
CA ASN A 181 13.98 -35.88 -8.04
C ASN A 181 14.14 -34.35 -7.99
N HIS A 182 13.15 -33.61 -7.51
CA HIS A 182 13.26 -32.15 -7.36
C HIS A 182 14.21 -31.80 -6.20
N PRO A 183 15.15 -30.84 -6.38
CA PRO A 183 16.21 -30.55 -5.39
C PRO A 183 15.72 -30.23 -3.97
N HIS A 184 14.53 -29.62 -3.87
CA HIS A 184 13.95 -29.18 -2.61
C HIS A 184 12.87 -30.11 -2.04
N VAL A 185 12.60 -31.26 -2.68
CA VAL A 185 11.67 -32.28 -2.19
C VAL A 185 12.45 -33.36 -1.46
N LYS A 186 12.18 -33.52 -0.16
CA LYS A 186 12.82 -34.55 0.68
C LYS A 186 12.19 -35.91 0.50
N SER A 187 10.87 -35.93 0.39
CA SER A 187 10.09 -37.17 0.20
C SER A 187 8.68 -36.85 -0.28
N VAL A 188 8.09 -37.78 -1.00
CA VAL A 188 6.70 -37.73 -1.43
C VAL A 188 5.95 -38.92 -0.80
N VAL A 189 4.90 -38.66 -0.07
CA VAL A 189 3.99 -39.69 0.47
C VAL A 189 2.77 -39.77 -0.44
N SER A 190 2.71 -40.79 -1.25
CA SER A 190 1.61 -41.12 -2.15
C SER A 190 1.26 -42.59 -2.01
N TYR A 191 0.18 -43.03 -2.64
CA TYR A 191 -0.13 -44.46 -2.72
C TYR A 191 1.03 -45.23 -3.36
N ALA A 192 1.55 -44.71 -4.48
CA ALA A 192 2.64 -45.35 -5.20
C ALA A 192 3.94 -45.50 -4.36
N SER A 193 4.29 -44.50 -3.56
CA SER A 193 5.50 -44.54 -2.71
C SER A 193 5.32 -45.33 -1.43
N SER A 194 4.12 -45.37 -0.86
CA SER A 194 3.87 -45.96 0.48
C SER A 194 3.39 -47.40 0.43
N VAL A 195 2.61 -47.77 -0.58
CA VAL A 195 2.03 -49.09 -0.75
C VAL A 195 2.65 -49.83 -1.94
N GLY A 196 3.00 -49.11 -2.99
CA GLY A 196 3.49 -49.65 -4.23
C GLY A 196 2.35 -49.85 -5.26
N THR A 197 2.74 -49.86 -6.53
CA THR A 197 1.77 -50.01 -7.66
C THR A 197 1.35 -51.47 -7.91
N GLU A 198 1.99 -52.43 -7.26
CA GLU A 198 1.73 -53.84 -7.42
C GLU A 198 0.49 -54.34 -6.69
N ILE A 199 0.08 -53.63 -5.64
CA ILE A 199 -1.12 -53.93 -4.85
C ILE A 199 -2.25 -52.99 -5.33
N PRO A 200 -3.31 -53.51 -5.94
CA PRO A 200 -4.49 -52.68 -6.29
C PRO A 200 -5.17 -52.17 -5.00
N ALA A 201 -5.65 -50.93 -5.03
CA ALA A 201 -6.30 -50.28 -3.88
C ALA A 201 -7.50 -51.06 -3.34
N ASP A 202 -8.20 -51.79 -4.21
CA ASP A 202 -9.38 -52.62 -3.85
C ASP A 202 -9.06 -53.80 -2.93
N PHE A 203 -7.77 -54.19 -2.79
CA PHE A 203 -7.32 -55.23 -1.86
C PHE A 203 -6.96 -54.69 -0.47
N LEU A 204 -6.98 -53.39 -0.31
CA LEU A 204 -6.68 -52.75 0.99
C LEU A 204 -7.99 -52.28 1.62
N GLY A 205 -7.98 -52.29 2.97
CA GLY A 205 -9.14 -51.77 3.70
C GLY A 205 -9.30 -50.28 3.50
N ASP A 206 -10.52 -49.77 3.67
CA ASP A 206 -10.89 -48.36 3.50
C ASP A 206 -10.06 -47.45 4.43
N ASP A 207 -9.64 -47.91 5.59
CA ASP A 207 -8.79 -47.19 6.54
C ASP A 207 -7.43 -46.80 5.94
N ILE A 208 -6.89 -47.59 5.00
CA ILE A 208 -5.63 -47.33 4.34
C ILE A 208 -5.88 -46.52 3.06
N THR A 209 -6.83 -46.94 2.24
CA THR A 209 -7.10 -46.34 0.95
C THR A 209 -7.59 -44.88 1.08
N SER A 210 -8.39 -44.59 2.11
CA SER A 210 -8.90 -43.23 2.36
C SER A 210 -7.80 -42.20 2.74
N GLN A 211 -6.62 -42.68 3.09
CA GLN A 211 -5.48 -41.77 3.33
C GLN A 211 -4.88 -41.21 2.04
N PHE A 212 -5.04 -41.94 0.92
CA PHE A 212 -4.46 -41.57 -0.37
C PHE A 212 -5.51 -41.17 -1.39
N TYR A 213 -6.70 -41.75 -1.32
CA TYR A 213 -7.74 -41.55 -2.30
C TYR A 213 -9.04 -41.04 -1.69
N SER A 214 -9.65 -40.08 -2.36
CA SER A 214 -11.05 -39.71 -2.21
C SER A 214 -11.85 -40.36 -3.35
N ASP A 215 -13.13 -39.97 -3.51
CA ASP A 215 -13.96 -40.46 -4.62
C ASP A 215 -13.35 -40.16 -5.99
N ASN A 216 -12.84 -38.91 -6.17
CA ASN A 216 -12.39 -38.39 -7.44
C ASN A 216 -10.87 -38.07 -7.50
N TYR A 217 -10.20 -37.97 -6.38
CA TYR A 217 -8.81 -37.49 -6.35
C TYR A 217 -7.88 -38.45 -5.62
N SER A 218 -6.63 -38.48 -6.08
CA SER A 218 -5.48 -39.03 -5.42
C SER A 218 -4.74 -37.88 -4.69
N ARG A 219 -4.30 -38.13 -3.45
CA ARG A 219 -3.55 -37.19 -2.61
C ARG A 219 -2.10 -37.60 -2.51
N MET A 220 -1.21 -36.64 -2.79
CA MET A 220 0.22 -36.74 -2.58
C MET A 220 0.66 -35.69 -1.57
N ILE A 221 1.49 -36.04 -0.58
CA ILE A 221 2.05 -35.13 0.39
C ILE A 221 3.55 -35.00 0.13
N LEU A 222 4.00 -33.81 -0.18
CA LEU A 222 5.39 -33.49 -0.42
C LEU A 222 5.98 -32.86 0.85
N TYR A 223 7.05 -33.44 1.36
CA TYR A 223 7.90 -32.83 2.39
C TYR A 223 9.06 -32.15 1.72
N THR A 224 9.21 -30.84 1.96
CA THR A 224 10.25 -30.02 1.34
C THR A 224 11.15 -29.39 2.41
N ASP A 225 12.35 -28.94 2.01
CA ASP A 225 13.24 -28.15 2.86
C ASP A 225 13.09 -26.63 2.64
N LEU A 226 12.02 -26.24 1.94
CA LEU A 226 11.72 -24.86 1.63
C LEU A 226 11.30 -24.07 2.87
N ALA A 227 11.66 -22.79 2.90
CA ALA A 227 11.07 -21.85 3.85
C ALA A 227 9.60 -21.61 3.50
N ASP A 228 8.85 -20.98 4.41
CA ASP A 228 7.43 -20.67 4.16
C ASP A 228 7.23 -19.71 2.99
N GLU A 229 8.15 -18.75 2.81
CA GLU A 229 8.13 -17.77 1.73
C GLU A 229 9.56 -17.39 1.31
N GLY A 230 9.69 -16.73 0.17
CA GLY A 230 10.95 -16.27 -0.39
C GLY A 230 11.09 -16.63 -1.87
N GLU A 231 12.05 -16.02 -2.55
CA GLU A 231 12.20 -16.19 -4.00
C GLU A 231 12.48 -17.65 -4.40
N THR A 232 13.34 -18.34 -3.65
CA THR A 232 13.64 -19.77 -3.89
C THR A 232 12.39 -20.62 -3.70
N THR A 233 11.61 -20.36 -2.63
CA THR A 233 10.37 -21.08 -2.34
C THR A 233 9.34 -20.90 -3.43
N PHE A 234 9.07 -19.66 -3.85
CA PHE A 234 8.08 -19.37 -4.90
C PHE A 234 8.48 -19.98 -6.24
N ARG A 235 9.76 -19.90 -6.60
CA ARG A 235 10.27 -20.55 -7.80
C ARG A 235 10.09 -22.06 -7.74
N SER A 236 10.44 -22.69 -6.63
CA SER A 236 10.28 -24.16 -6.47
C SER A 236 8.82 -24.59 -6.50
N VAL A 237 7.91 -23.80 -5.93
CA VAL A 237 6.45 -24.03 -6.04
C VAL A 237 5.99 -23.97 -7.50
N ASP A 238 6.47 -23.00 -8.27
CA ASP A 238 6.14 -22.88 -9.70
C ASP A 238 6.74 -24.04 -10.53
N GLU A 239 7.97 -24.48 -10.21
CA GLU A 239 8.63 -25.63 -10.84
C GLU A 239 7.84 -26.93 -10.54
N ILE A 240 7.43 -27.15 -9.28
CA ILE A 240 6.60 -28.28 -8.87
C ILE A 240 5.26 -28.26 -9.59
N ASN A 241 4.59 -27.11 -9.66
CA ASN A 241 3.35 -26.95 -10.42
C ASN A 241 3.52 -27.28 -11.91
N THR A 242 4.64 -26.87 -12.49
CA THR A 242 4.94 -27.18 -13.89
C THR A 242 5.14 -28.67 -14.10
N ILE A 243 5.83 -29.36 -13.18
CA ILE A 243 5.98 -30.82 -13.22
C ILE A 243 4.62 -31.50 -13.16
N ILE A 244 3.75 -31.11 -12.23
CA ILE A 244 2.41 -31.67 -12.08
C ILE A 244 1.60 -31.47 -13.36
N GLY A 245 1.66 -30.25 -13.95
CA GLY A 245 0.96 -29.90 -15.19
C GLY A 245 1.40 -30.70 -16.43
N GLN A 246 2.59 -31.34 -16.43
CA GLN A 246 3.00 -32.25 -17.51
C GLN A 246 2.24 -33.58 -17.48
N TYR A 247 1.73 -33.95 -16.30
CA TYR A 247 1.00 -35.19 -16.09
C TYR A 247 -0.50 -34.99 -16.05
N TYR A 248 -1.00 -33.91 -15.44
CA TYR A 248 -2.40 -33.67 -15.18
C TYR A 248 -2.81 -32.25 -15.58
N ASP A 249 -3.84 -32.16 -16.44
CA ASP A 249 -4.43 -30.86 -16.82
C ASP A 249 -5.22 -30.22 -15.65
N GLU A 250 -5.79 -31.08 -14.78
CA GLU A 250 -6.47 -30.68 -13.55
C GLU A 250 -5.68 -31.13 -12.35
N SER A 251 -5.26 -30.21 -11.52
CA SER A 251 -4.54 -30.48 -10.27
C SER A 251 -4.73 -29.33 -9.29
N TYR A 252 -4.64 -29.64 -8.02
CA TYR A 252 -4.71 -28.65 -6.94
C TYR A 252 -3.54 -28.85 -6.01
N MET A 253 -2.79 -27.79 -5.75
CA MET A 253 -1.70 -27.81 -4.77
C MET A 253 -2.06 -26.86 -3.63
N VAL A 254 -1.99 -27.34 -2.40
CA VAL A 254 -2.26 -26.58 -1.18
C VAL A 254 -1.11 -26.75 -0.18
N GLY A 255 -0.91 -25.73 0.62
CA GLY A 255 0.15 -25.64 1.61
C GLY A 255 0.47 -24.18 1.85
N GLN A 256 1.22 -23.88 2.90
CA GLN A 256 1.52 -22.50 3.24
C GLN A 256 2.24 -21.79 2.09
N SER A 257 3.33 -22.36 1.58
CA SER A 257 4.11 -21.78 0.50
C SER A 257 3.32 -21.68 -0.82
N ALA A 258 2.48 -22.67 -1.13
CA ALA A 258 1.60 -22.62 -2.31
C ALA A 258 0.61 -21.46 -2.20
N THR A 259 -0.04 -21.31 -1.05
CA THR A 259 -0.98 -20.21 -0.78
C THR A 259 -0.28 -18.85 -0.87
N LEU A 260 0.93 -18.72 -0.32
CA LEU A 260 1.70 -17.46 -0.38
C LEU A 260 2.17 -17.14 -1.80
N SER A 261 2.51 -18.17 -2.60
CA SER A 261 2.82 -18.00 -4.03
C SER A 261 1.61 -17.49 -4.82
N ASP A 262 0.43 -18.04 -4.55
CA ASP A 262 -0.82 -17.58 -5.17
C ASP A 262 -1.16 -16.14 -4.77
N ILE A 263 -1.02 -15.79 -3.49
CA ILE A 263 -1.20 -14.41 -3.01
C ILE A 263 -0.24 -13.47 -3.75
N LYS A 264 1.06 -13.84 -3.83
CA LYS A 264 2.06 -13.04 -4.55
C LYS A 264 1.62 -12.76 -5.99
N ARG A 265 1.22 -13.81 -6.73
CA ARG A 265 0.80 -13.69 -8.13
C ARG A 265 -0.40 -12.76 -8.30
N VAL A 266 -1.43 -12.91 -7.46
CA VAL A 266 -2.62 -12.05 -7.49
C VAL A 266 -2.25 -10.60 -7.16
N VAL A 267 -1.44 -10.40 -6.12
CA VAL A 267 -1.02 -9.07 -5.65
C VAL A 267 -0.19 -8.33 -6.69
N GLU A 268 0.73 -8.99 -7.39
CA GLU A 268 1.56 -8.37 -8.43
C GLU A 268 0.71 -7.84 -9.60
N VAL A 269 -0.31 -8.61 -10.00
CA VAL A 269 -1.27 -8.21 -11.04
C VAL A 269 -2.15 -7.08 -10.55
N ASP A 270 -2.70 -7.22 -9.36
CA ASP A 270 -3.58 -6.23 -8.74
C ASP A 270 -2.88 -4.90 -8.54
N ASN A 271 -1.65 -4.92 -8.04
CA ASN A 271 -0.88 -3.69 -7.81
C ASN A 271 -0.72 -2.88 -9.09
N SER A 272 -0.35 -3.53 -10.20
CA SER A 272 -0.19 -2.84 -11.49
C SER A 272 -1.50 -2.23 -11.98
N ARG A 273 -2.62 -2.97 -11.88
CA ARG A 273 -3.96 -2.49 -12.27
C ARG A 273 -4.42 -1.33 -11.40
N VAL A 274 -4.35 -1.49 -10.08
CA VAL A 274 -4.84 -0.50 -9.12
C VAL A 274 -4.03 0.79 -9.19
N ASN A 275 -2.70 0.69 -9.31
CA ASN A 275 -1.86 1.87 -9.45
C ASN A 275 -2.20 2.65 -10.72
N LEU A 276 -2.38 1.97 -11.85
CA LEU A 276 -2.79 2.64 -13.09
C LEU A 276 -4.16 3.31 -12.96
N ILE A 277 -5.14 2.61 -12.37
CA ILE A 277 -6.49 3.17 -12.15
C ILE A 277 -6.41 4.39 -11.23
N ALA A 278 -5.62 4.33 -10.13
CA ALA A 278 -5.44 5.43 -9.20
C ALA A 278 -4.82 6.65 -9.88
N ILE A 279 -3.74 6.46 -10.65
CA ILE A 279 -3.07 7.52 -11.40
C ILE A 279 -4.05 8.18 -12.37
N VAL A 280 -4.77 7.39 -13.17
CA VAL A 280 -5.74 7.91 -14.15
C VAL A 280 -6.89 8.65 -13.46
N ALA A 281 -7.43 8.08 -12.39
CA ALA A 281 -8.56 8.68 -11.66
C ALA A 281 -8.16 10.01 -10.99
N VAL A 282 -6.99 10.05 -10.34
CA VAL A 282 -6.46 11.28 -9.73
C VAL A 282 -6.08 12.31 -10.81
N PHE A 283 -5.47 11.88 -11.91
CA PHE A 283 -5.18 12.73 -13.06
C PHE A 283 -6.46 13.41 -13.59
N LEU A 284 -7.51 12.65 -13.81
CA LEU A 284 -8.80 13.18 -14.26
C LEU A 284 -9.41 14.14 -13.24
N ALA A 285 -9.38 13.81 -11.95
CA ALA A 285 -9.90 14.67 -10.89
C ALA A 285 -9.19 16.04 -10.89
N VAL A 286 -7.86 16.05 -10.99
CA VAL A 286 -7.06 17.29 -11.06
C VAL A 286 -7.32 18.06 -12.38
N LEU A 287 -7.45 17.32 -13.48
CA LEU A 287 -7.79 17.91 -14.80
C LEU A 287 -9.12 18.67 -14.75
N PHE A 288 -10.15 18.07 -14.18
CA PHE A 288 -11.46 18.72 -14.03
C PHE A 288 -11.42 19.91 -13.06
N ALA A 289 -10.66 19.77 -11.95
CA ALA A 289 -10.54 20.83 -10.95
C ALA A 289 -9.85 22.08 -11.51
N PHE A 290 -8.74 21.93 -12.23
CA PHE A 290 -7.91 23.03 -12.70
C PHE A 290 -8.13 23.41 -14.19
N LYS A 291 -8.83 22.58 -14.95
CA LYS A 291 -9.08 22.77 -16.39
C LYS A 291 -7.77 23.00 -17.18
N SER A 292 -6.72 22.32 -16.81
CA SER A 292 -5.38 22.43 -17.40
C SER A 292 -4.80 21.03 -17.55
N LEU A 293 -4.24 20.69 -18.69
CA LEU A 293 -3.62 19.38 -18.95
C LEU A 293 -2.22 19.27 -18.34
N SER A 294 -1.48 20.36 -18.23
CA SER A 294 -0.11 20.36 -17.72
C SER A 294 -0.03 20.12 -16.20
N LEU A 295 -1.00 20.65 -15.44
CA LEU A 295 -0.98 20.56 -13.99
C LEU A 295 -1.13 19.12 -13.49
N PRO A 296 -2.09 18.30 -13.95
CA PRO A 296 -2.18 16.91 -13.56
C PRO A 296 -0.89 16.12 -13.82
N VAL A 297 -0.26 16.32 -14.98
CA VAL A 297 1.01 15.64 -15.32
C VAL A 297 2.09 15.96 -14.28
N ILE A 298 2.28 17.24 -13.99
CA ILE A 298 3.32 17.68 -13.04
C ILE A 298 3.02 17.17 -11.63
N LEU A 299 1.77 17.33 -11.16
CA LEU A 299 1.41 16.98 -9.79
C LEU A 299 1.48 15.47 -9.56
N VAL A 300 0.89 14.68 -10.46
CA VAL A 300 0.92 13.21 -10.33
C VAL A 300 2.34 12.69 -10.44
N LEU A 301 3.14 13.16 -11.40
CA LEU A 301 4.53 12.74 -11.54
C LEU A 301 5.36 13.07 -10.29
N THR A 302 5.17 14.23 -9.70
CA THR A 302 5.89 14.63 -8.47
C THR A 302 5.59 13.67 -7.32
N ILE A 303 4.32 13.26 -7.17
CA ILE A 303 3.93 12.34 -6.11
C ILE A 303 4.40 10.92 -6.39
N GLU A 304 4.30 10.46 -7.65
CA GLU A 304 4.82 9.15 -8.04
C GLU A 304 6.32 9.02 -7.75
N VAL A 305 7.10 10.06 -8.04
CA VAL A 305 8.53 10.08 -7.70
C VAL A 305 8.74 9.98 -6.17
N ALA A 306 7.95 10.68 -5.38
CA ALA A 306 8.01 10.57 -3.92
C ALA A 306 7.63 9.16 -3.43
N ILE A 307 6.64 8.51 -4.05
CA ILE A 307 6.26 7.11 -3.79
C ILE A 307 7.44 6.17 -4.14
N TRP A 308 8.03 6.30 -5.32
CA TRP A 308 9.18 5.47 -5.73
C TRP A 308 10.36 5.62 -4.77
N ILE A 309 10.68 6.85 -4.36
CA ILE A 309 11.73 7.10 -3.36
C ILE A 309 11.37 6.37 -2.05
N ASN A 310 10.14 6.53 -1.55
CA ASN A 310 9.70 5.90 -0.31
C ASN A 310 9.78 4.37 -0.37
N LEU A 311 9.32 3.76 -1.46
CA LEU A 311 9.29 2.30 -1.65
C LEU A 311 10.66 1.69 -1.98
N SER A 312 11.64 2.49 -2.41
CA SER A 312 13.00 1.99 -2.67
C SER A 312 13.86 1.84 -1.41
N PHE A 313 13.48 2.48 -0.29
CA PHE A 313 14.24 2.37 0.96
C PHE A 313 14.50 0.94 1.42
N PRO A 314 13.52 0.03 1.45
CA PRO A 314 13.74 -1.35 1.88
C PRO A 314 14.80 -2.06 1.04
N TYR A 315 14.80 -1.85 -0.27
CA TYR A 315 15.85 -2.40 -1.15
C TYR A 315 17.25 -1.91 -0.76
N PHE A 316 17.42 -0.61 -0.52
CA PHE A 316 18.72 -0.04 -0.15
C PHE A 316 19.17 -0.38 1.28
N THR A 317 18.23 -0.64 2.18
CA THR A 317 18.51 -1.01 3.58
C THR A 317 18.57 -2.52 3.80
N GLY A 318 18.23 -3.33 2.79
CA GLY A 318 18.17 -4.79 2.91
C GLY A 318 17.04 -5.28 3.81
N THR A 319 15.98 -4.48 3.98
CA THR A 319 14.80 -4.84 4.76
C THR A 319 13.66 -5.29 3.85
N SER A 320 12.72 -6.04 4.41
CA SER A 320 11.51 -6.46 3.73
C SER A 320 10.31 -5.69 4.28
N ILE A 321 9.27 -5.54 3.50
CA ILE A 321 8.01 -4.91 3.91
C ILE A 321 6.83 -5.83 3.60
N ASN A 322 5.77 -5.73 4.41
CA ASN A 322 4.56 -6.48 4.14
C ASN A 322 3.86 -5.95 2.88
N TYR A 323 3.43 -6.86 2.00
CA TYR A 323 2.78 -6.52 0.74
C TYR A 323 1.50 -5.68 0.92
N VAL A 324 0.76 -5.88 2.02
CA VAL A 324 -0.44 -5.06 2.32
C VAL A 324 -0.04 -3.61 2.55
N GLY A 325 1.07 -3.38 3.27
CA GLY A 325 1.62 -2.03 3.46
C GLY A 325 1.97 -1.36 2.14
N TYR A 326 2.58 -2.11 1.23
CA TYR A 326 2.92 -1.63 -0.11
C TYR A 326 1.68 -1.26 -0.95
N LEU A 327 0.67 -2.14 -1.01
CA LEU A 327 -0.56 -1.90 -1.77
C LEU A 327 -1.33 -0.68 -1.26
N VAL A 328 -1.47 -0.58 0.07
CA VAL A 328 -2.18 0.54 0.69
C VAL A 328 -1.42 1.84 0.50
N LEU A 329 -0.09 1.81 0.59
CA LEU A 329 0.72 3.02 0.50
C LEU A 329 0.56 3.73 -0.84
N ASN A 330 0.65 3.01 -1.96
CA ASN A 330 0.57 3.62 -3.29
C ASN A 330 -0.69 4.50 -3.43
N THR A 331 -1.83 3.98 -3.05
CA THR A 331 -3.10 4.67 -3.17
C THR A 331 -3.31 5.73 -2.09
N VAL A 332 -2.92 5.43 -0.84
CA VAL A 332 -3.06 6.38 0.29
C VAL A 332 -2.09 7.53 0.14
N GLN A 333 -0.83 7.29 -0.20
CA GLN A 333 0.13 8.36 -0.39
C GLN A 333 -0.26 9.25 -1.57
N LEU A 334 -0.64 8.67 -2.72
CA LEU A 334 -1.12 9.44 -3.87
C LEU A 334 -2.35 10.28 -3.49
N GLY A 335 -3.35 9.69 -2.81
CA GLY A 335 -4.58 10.38 -2.43
C GLY A 335 -4.39 11.45 -1.34
N ALA A 336 -3.62 11.14 -0.30
CA ALA A 336 -3.49 12.01 0.88
C ALA A 336 -2.44 13.12 0.72
N THR A 337 -1.46 12.97 -0.18
CA THR A 337 -0.40 13.98 -0.33
C THR A 337 -0.63 14.92 -1.51
N ILE A 338 -1.48 14.54 -2.47
CA ILE A 338 -1.85 15.43 -3.59
C ILE A 338 -2.54 16.71 -3.10
N ASP A 339 -3.21 16.66 -1.95
CA ASP A 339 -3.89 17.79 -1.34
C ASP A 339 -2.94 18.97 -1.07
N TYR A 340 -1.69 18.68 -0.70
CA TYR A 340 -0.66 19.70 -0.46
C TYR A 340 -0.28 20.38 -1.77
N ALA A 341 -0.14 19.61 -2.82
CA ALA A 341 0.18 20.09 -4.15
C ALA A 341 -0.98 20.90 -4.76
N ILE A 342 -2.23 20.45 -4.57
CA ILE A 342 -3.45 21.18 -4.97
C ILE A 342 -3.52 22.52 -4.25
N LEU A 343 -3.32 22.54 -2.93
CA LEU A 343 -3.36 23.77 -2.12
C LEU A 343 -2.32 24.80 -2.58
N LEU A 344 -1.07 24.35 -2.79
CA LEU A 344 -0.02 25.22 -3.28
C LEU A 344 -0.32 25.75 -4.70
N THR A 345 -0.77 24.87 -5.58
CA THR A 345 -1.10 25.20 -6.97
C THR A 345 -2.25 26.19 -7.05
N ASP A 346 -3.32 26.00 -6.28
CA ASP A 346 -4.47 26.90 -6.24
C ASP A 346 -4.04 28.31 -5.76
N ASN A 347 -3.29 28.38 -4.65
CA ASN A 347 -2.74 29.66 -4.18
C ASN A 347 -1.84 30.32 -5.24
N TYR A 348 -0.99 29.55 -5.92
CA TYR A 348 -0.14 30.07 -7.00
C TYR A 348 -0.96 30.64 -8.15
N LEU A 349 -1.96 29.90 -8.63
CA LEU A 349 -2.80 30.34 -9.74
C LEU A 349 -3.60 31.61 -9.40
N GLN A 350 -4.11 31.73 -8.18
CA GLN A 350 -4.79 32.92 -7.71
C GLN A 350 -3.84 34.15 -7.71
N LYS A 351 -2.62 33.99 -7.17
CA LYS A 351 -1.61 35.06 -7.13
C LYS A 351 -1.08 35.40 -8.52
N ARG A 352 -0.97 34.41 -9.41
CA ARG A 352 -0.48 34.58 -10.79
C ARG A 352 -1.36 35.48 -11.63
N LYS A 353 -2.65 35.66 -11.28
CA LYS A 353 -3.57 36.58 -11.95
C LYS A 353 -3.23 38.05 -11.73
N ILE A 354 -2.51 38.38 -10.64
CA ILE A 354 -2.28 39.78 -10.22
C ILE A 354 -0.79 40.12 -10.11
N MET A 355 0.12 39.16 -10.28
CA MET A 355 1.57 39.42 -10.17
C MET A 355 2.38 38.47 -11.06
N PRO A 356 3.69 38.79 -11.32
CA PRO A 356 4.60 37.94 -12.09
C PRO A 356 4.81 36.57 -11.44
N ALA A 357 5.17 35.55 -12.25
CA ALA A 357 5.29 34.17 -11.82
C ALA A 357 6.21 33.97 -10.60
N LYS A 358 7.35 34.66 -10.57
CA LYS A 358 8.34 34.57 -9.48
C LYS A 358 7.78 35.10 -8.16
N ASP A 359 7.07 36.22 -8.20
CA ASP A 359 6.49 36.80 -6.99
C ASP A 359 5.26 36.01 -6.56
N ALA A 360 4.47 35.51 -7.52
CA ALA A 360 3.31 34.67 -7.25
C ALA A 360 3.67 33.38 -6.51
N ILE A 361 4.76 32.69 -6.88
CA ILE A 361 5.18 31.47 -6.17
C ILE A 361 5.72 31.78 -4.76
N HIS A 362 6.41 32.91 -4.59
CA HIS A 362 6.88 33.32 -3.26
C HIS A 362 5.72 33.59 -2.31
N GLU A 363 4.72 34.31 -2.77
CA GLU A 363 3.52 34.62 -1.99
C GLU A 363 2.65 33.38 -1.75
N ALA A 364 2.51 32.50 -2.76
CA ALA A 364 1.79 31.25 -2.59
C ALA A 364 2.45 30.35 -1.53
N LEU A 365 3.78 30.23 -1.55
CA LEU A 365 4.55 29.49 -0.54
C LEU A 365 4.38 30.12 0.84
N ALA A 366 4.44 31.43 0.97
CA ALA A 366 4.27 32.12 2.27
C ALA A 366 2.90 31.80 2.91
N VAL A 367 1.84 31.67 2.10
CA VAL A 367 0.49 31.35 2.55
C VAL A 367 0.31 29.85 2.81
N ALA A 368 0.70 29.00 1.84
CA ALA A 368 0.42 27.58 1.86
C ALA A 368 1.36 26.79 2.79
N PHE A 369 2.62 27.18 2.89
CA PHE A 369 3.66 26.41 3.59
C PHE A 369 3.28 26.03 5.03
N ARG A 370 2.71 26.97 5.78
CA ARG A 370 2.28 26.71 7.16
C ARG A 370 1.21 25.61 7.22
N SER A 371 0.21 25.68 6.34
CA SER A 371 -0.86 24.70 6.31
C SER A 371 -0.35 23.33 5.89
N ILE A 372 0.52 23.30 4.88
CA ILE A 372 1.17 22.05 4.41
C ILE A 372 2.01 21.45 5.54
N LEU A 373 2.85 22.24 6.19
CA LEU A 373 3.71 21.77 7.29
C LEU A 373 2.91 21.18 8.44
N VAL A 374 1.81 21.83 8.85
CA VAL A 374 0.95 21.32 9.93
C VAL A 374 0.29 20.01 9.52
N SER A 375 -0.30 19.93 8.33
CA SER A 375 -0.97 18.73 7.85
C SER A 375 0.00 17.57 7.66
N ALA A 376 1.16 17.83 7.04
CA ALA A 376 2.21 16.82 6.87
C ALA A 376 2.75 16.33 8.22
N SER A 377 2.96 17.23 9.17
CA SER A 377 3.40 16.86 10.53
C SER A 377 2.37 15.97 11.21
N ILE A 378 1.08 16.30 11.17
CA ILE A 378 0.01 15.49 11.78
C ILE A 378 -0.01 14.08 11.17
N LEU A 379 0.02 13.98 9.84
CA LEU A 379 -0.02 12.70 9.15
C LEU A 379 1.24 11.87 9.41
N SER A 380 2.43 12.51 9.40
CA SER A 380 3.69 11.84 9.73
C SER A 380 3.73 11.34 11.17
N PHE A 381 3.30 12.17 12.14
CA PHE A 381 3.23 11.74 13.53
C PHE A 381 2.24 10.61 13.75
N ALA A 382 1.07 10.65 13.09
CA ALA A 382 0.12 9.55 13.13
C ALA A 382 0.75 8.25 12.59
N GLY A 383 1.44 8.32 11.44
CA GLY A 383 2.15 7.18 10.87
C GLY A 383 3.23 6.63 11.81
N PHE A 384 4.12 7.48 12.32
CA PHE A 384 5.15 7.04 13.25
C PHE A 384 4.59 6.55 14.60
N THR A 385 3.46 7.07 15.05
CA THR A 385 2.79 6.54 16.25
C THR A 385 2.32 5.11 16.00
N LEU A 386 1.70 4.83 14.85
CA LEU A 386 1.32 3.47 14.47
C LEU A 386 2.54 2.54 14.39
N TYR A 387 3.64 3.00 13.79
CA TYR A 387 4.91 2.27 13.73
C TYR A 387 5.43 1.88 15.11
N LEU A 388 5.39 2.81 16.07
CA LEU A 388 5.97 2.61 17.41
C LEU A 388 5.05 1.85 18.38
N THR A 389 3.74 1.90 18.20
CA THR A 389 2.78 1.38 19.18
C THR A 389 2.09 0.09 18.74
N SER A 390 2.08 -0.23 17.43
CA SER A 390 1.40 -1.43 16.95
C SER A 390 2.21 -2.70 17.23
N SER A 391 1.52 -3.76 17.60
CA SER A 391 2.07 -5.12 17.68
C SER A 391 1.86 -5.94 16.40
N ASN A 392 1.07 -5.43 15.44
CA ASN A 392 0.82 -6.08 14.17
C ASN A 392 1.80 -5.57 13.11
N ASN A 393 2.58 -6.46 12.50
CA ASN A 393 3.62 -6.11 11.53
C ASN A 393 3.07 -5.34 10.31
N ILE A 394 1.87 -5.70 9.84
CA ILE A 394 1.23 -4.99 8.71
C ILE A 394 0.97 -3.53 9.07
N VAL A 395 0.46 -3.26 10.27
CA VAL A 395 0.17 -1.90 10.75
C VAL A 395 1.45 -1.13 11.01
N VAL A 396 2.49 -1.80 11.51
CA VAL A 396 3.85 -1.23 11.68
C VAL A 396 4.39 -0.74 10.34
N ASP A 397 4.35 -1.57 9.30
CA ASP A 397 4.85 -1.22 7.97
C ASP A 397 4.02 -0.09 7.32
N ILE A 398 2.69 -0.15 7.41
CA ILE A 398 1.81 0.94 6.95
C ILE A 398 2.17 2.25 7.67
N GLY A 399 2.36 2.20 8.98
CA GLY A 399 2.72 3.37 9.79
C GLY A 399 4.06 3.97 9.38
N LEU A 400 5.09 3.16 9.22
CA LEU A 400 6.43 3.58 8.79
C LEU A 400 6.39 4.21 7.39
N LEU A 401 5.76 3.50 6.45
CA LEU A 401 5.67 3.94 5.06
C LEU A 401 4.86 5.25 4.92
N LEU A 402 3.74 5.36 5.65
CA LEU A 402 2.91 6.57 5.66
C LEU A 402 3.65 7.76 6.29
N GLY A 403 4.27 7.55 7.46
CA GLY A 403 5.01 8.58 8.16
C GLY A 403 6.17 9.12 7.33
N ARG A 404 7.00 8.25 6.77
CA ARG A 404 8.12 8.59 5.90
C ARG A 404 7.66 9.16 4.55
N GLY A 405 6.68 8.54 3.92
CA GLY A 405 6.14 8.98 2.64
C GLY A 405 5.59 10.40 2.68
N THR A 406 4.91 10.76 3.75
CA THR A 406 4.40 12.13 3.95
C THR A 406 5.52 13.16 4.09
N LEU A 407 6.67 12.80 4.68
CA LEU A 407 7.83 13.70 4.79
C LEU A 407 8.58 13.87 3.46
N ILE A 408 8.56 12.86 2.61
CA ILE A 408 9.22 12.88 1.30
C ILE A 408 8.40 13.67 0.28
N SER A 409 7.05 13.56 0.35
CA SER A 409 6.13 14.27 -0.54
C SER A 409 6.09 15.76 -0.28
#